data_1707a2e1186ee4fe197aedca36680ebf
#
_entry.id   1707a2e1186ee4fe197aedca36680ebf
#
_cell.length_a   1.000
_cell.length_b   1.000
_cell.length_c   1.000
_cell.angle_alpha   90.00
_cell.angle_beta   90.00
_cell.angle_gamma   90.00
#
_symmetry.space_group_name_H-M   'P 1'
#
loop_
_entity.id
_entity.type
_entity.pdbx_description
1 polymer ?
#
loop_
_entity_poly.entity_id
_entity_poly.type
_entity_poly.pdbx_seq_one_letter_code
_entity_poly.pdbx_strand_id
1 'polypeptide(L)'
;AVSKGVNDALPSEAEAAAQAKQLAAFRKGGQELVGGSAQLGTGLGKLRTGIVQVADGATRLADGLPKLTSGVTQYTGGVVAAAKGASELATGLEKAADGSGALADGSRKLADGLVKGADKVPSYTKADRENLTKVVASPVDTTRIDGVVTPTVSWVSLLIALALWLGALATFAVIRPLDGRLALSTAPTATLVARALLPGVIVAAAQAIVLTAIGTSVLGLALPKAAAMAGLLVLTGVAFVLVNHALAAWLGNAGRLISIAFAVLTAVSAVTGAVPTLFDSLRPLSPVSPALDGLRALITDSTGAAGAVFALLGWAAVGLAASAMAVLRRRTVRLTELSALS
;
A
#
# COMPACT_ATOMS: atom_id res chain seq x y z
N ALA A 1 -32.62 -36.50 -106.82
CA ALA A 1 -33.59 -35.67 -106.10
C ALA A 1 -33.40 -35.78 -104.53
N VAL A 2 -32.86 -36.89 -104.00
CA VAL A 2 -32.70 -37.09 -102.54
C VAL A 2 -31.51 -36.32 -101.95
N SER A 3 -30.43 -36.11 -102.71
CA SER A 3 -29.24 -35.39 -102.23
C SER A 3 -29.43 -33.84 -102.09
N LYS A 4 -30.38 -33.28 -102.83
CA LYS A 4 -30.66 -31.83 -102.75
C LYS A 4 -31.47 -31.48 -101.46
N GLY A 5 -32.39 -32.33 -101.08
CA GLY A 5 -33.18 -32.11 -99.87
C GLY A 5 -32.44 -32.28 -98.52
N VAL A 6 -31.35 -33.06 -98.58
CA VAL A 6 -30.48 -33.23 -97.32
C VAL A 6 -29.56 -32.05 -97.18
N ASN A 7 -29.16 -31.39 -98.26
CA ASN A 7 -28.27 -30.23 -98.19
C ASN A 7 -28.97 -28.96 -97.76
N ASP A 8 -30.28 -28.86 -98.06
CA ASP A 8 -31.15 -27.70 -97.66
C ASP A 8 -31.61 -27.79 -96.23
N ALA A 9 -31.44 -28.99 -95.58
CA ALA A 9 -31.81 -29.22 -94.18
C ALA A 9 -30.63 -29.01 -93.21
N LEU A 10 -29.43 -28.85 -93.74
CA LEU A 10 -28.29 -28.54 -92.92
C LEU A 10 -28.17 -27.04 -92.68
N PRO A 11 -28.06 -26.57 -91.47
CA PRO A 11 -27.88 -25.17 -91.15
C PRO A 11 -26.66 -24.63 -91.94
N SER A 12 -26.75 -23.46 -92.49
CA SER A 12 -25.64 -22.79 -93.16
C SER A 12 -24.46 -22.62 -92.18
N GLU A 13 -23.23 -22.60 -92.72
CA GLU A 13 -22.04 -22.42 -91.83
C GLU A 13 -22.19 -21.16 -90.98
N ALA A 14 -22.83 -20.14 -91.41
CA ALA A 14 -23.12 -18.91 -90.62
C ALA A 14 -24.12 -19.17 -89.48
N GLU A 15 -25.15 -20.00 -89.72
CA GLU A 15 -26.15 -20.35 -88.68
C GLU A 15 -25.48 -21.31 -87.62
N ALA A 16 -24.70 -22.24 -88.11
CA ALA A 16 -23.95 -23.13 -87.23
C ALA A 16 -22.92 -22.38 -86.31
N ALA A 17 -22.26 -21.34 -86.93
CA ALA A 17 -21.36 -20.46 -86.20
C ALA A 17 -22.11 -19.54 -85.18
N ALA A 18 -23.31 -19.07 -85.56
CA ALA A 18 -24.17 -18.31 -84.62
C ALA A 18 -24.68 -19.13 -83.46
N GLN A 19 -25.10 -20.38 -83.71
CA GLN A 19 -25.52 -21.34 -82.68
C GLN A 19 -24.35 -21.71 -81.76
N ALA A 20 -23.14 -21.93 -82.31
CA ALA A 20 -21.96 -22.18 -81.52
C ALA A 20 -21.62 -21.01 -80.62
N LYS A 21 -21.74 -19.75 -81.12
CA LYS A 21 -21.54 -18.54 -80.27
C LYS A 21 -22.60 -18.43 -79.15
N GLN A 22 -23.89 -18.71 -79.48
CA GLN A 22 -24.93 -18.71 -78.42
C GLN A 22 -24.68 -19.78 -77.38
N LEU A 23 -24.28 -20.97 -77.81
CA LEU A 23 -23.97 -22.06 -76.82
C LEU A 23 -22.76 -21.76 -75.97
N ALA A 24 -21.75 -21.12 -76.58
CA ALA A 24 -20.58 -20.67 -75.79
C ALA A 24 -20.95 -19.54 -74.79
N ALA A 25 -21.85 -18.57 -75.22
CA ALA A 25 -22.36 -17.54 -74.32
C ALA A 25 -23.20 -18.15 -73.18
N PHE A 26 -24.06 -19.14 -73.50
CA PHE A 26 -24.86 -19.86 -72.52
C PHE A 26 -23.99 -20.65 -71.52
N ARG A 27 -22.96 -21.35 -71.99
CA ARG A 27 -22.00 -22.05 -71.16
C ARG A 27 -21.24 -21.07 -70.26
N LYS A 28 -20.80 -19.92 -70.77
CA LYS A 28 -20.14 -18.87 -70.00
C LYS A 28 -21.08 -18.33 -68.91
N GLY A 29 -22.33 -17.97 -69.26
CA GLY A 29 -23.30 -17.54 -68.27
C GLY A 29 -23.59 -18.59 -67.19
N GLY A 30 -23.64 -19.89 -67.58
CA GLY A 30 -23.77 -21.00 -66.62
C GLY A 30 -22.58 -21.10 -65.66
N GLN A 31 -21.36 -20.92 -66.16
CA GLN A 31 -20.15 -20.91 -65.32
C GLN A 31 -20.11 -19.71 -64.37
N GLU A 32 -20.52 -18.54 -64.84
CA GLU A 32 -20.63 -17.33 -64.03
C GLU A 32 -21.69 -17.50 -62.92
N LEU A 33 -22.82 -18.12 -63.24
CA LEU A 33 -23.87 -18.45 -62.25
C LEU A 33 -23.38 -19.43 -61.20
N VAL A 34 -22.66 -20.49 -61.59
CA VAL A 34 -22.05 -21.44 -60.64
C VAL A 34 -20.99 -20.74 -59.77
N GLY A 35 -20.16 -19.89 -60.38
CA GLY A 35 -19.18 -19.08 -59.63
C GLY A 35 -19.86 -18.14 -58.63
N GLY A 36 -20.89 -17.46 -59.02
CA GLY A 36 -21.68 -16.59 -58.16
C GLY A 36 -22.35 -17.32 -57.02
N SER A 37 -22.91 -18.52 -57.28
CA SER A 37 -23.49 -19.41 -56.26
C SER A 37 -22.46 -19.86 -55.22
N ALA A 38 -21.26 -20.23 -55.66
CA ALA A 38 -20.17 -20.58 -54.78
C ALA A 38 -19.69 -19.44 -53.89
N GLN A 39 -19.62 -18.22 -54.46
CA GLN A 39 -19.31 -17.00 -53.71
C GLN A 39 -20.39 -16.68 -52.66
N LEU A 40 -21.67 -16.80 -53.04
CA LEU A 40 -22.79 -16.64 -52.11
C LEU A 40 -22.70 -17.69 -50.96
N GLY A 41 -22.42 -18.94 -51.26
CA GLY A 41 -22.20 -19.97 -50.25
C GLY A 41 -21.07 -19.62 -49.29
N THR A 42 -19.95 -19.13 -49.79
CA THR A 42 -18.83 -18.66 -48.98
C THR A 42 -19.22 -17.45 -48.12
N GLY A 43 -19.96 -16.50 -48.70
CA GLY A 43 -20.48 -15.32 -47.97
C GLY A 43 -21.41 -15.72 -46.83
N LEU A 44 -22.33 -16.64 -47.07
CA LEU A 44 -23.23 -17.19 -46.06
C LEU A 44 -22.47 -17.94 -44.94
N GLY A 45 -21.40 -18.67 -45.29
CA GLY A 45 -20.51 -19.30 -44.30
C GLY A 45 -19.84 -18.28 -43.40
N LYS A 46 -19.31 -17.21 -43.96
CA LYS A 46 -18.70 -16.11 -43.19
C LYS A 46 -19.72 -15.39 -42.28
N LEU A 47 -20.92 -15.13 -42.82
CA LEU A 47 -22.01 -14.54 -42.04
C LEU A 47 -22.41 -15.42 -40.86
N ARG A 48 -22.53 -16.73 -41.06
CA ARG A 48 -22.81 -17.70 -39.99
C ARG A 48 -21.75 -17.68 -38.92
N THR A 49 -20.47 -17.67 -39.30
CA THR A 49 -19.36 -17.57 -38.36
C THR A 49 -19.40 -16.27 -37.55
N GLY A 50 -19.70 -15.15 -38.23
CA GLY A 50 -19.87 -13.86 -37.55
C GLY A 50 -21.02 -13.85 -36.54
N ILE A 51 -22.14 -14.47 -36.88
CA ILE A 51 -23.29 -14.59 -35.96
C ILE A 51 -22.91 -15.41 -34.73
N VAL A 52 -22.20 -16.53 -34.91
CA VAL A 52 -21.70 -17.33 -33.75
C VAL A 52 -20.79 -16.53 -32.87
N GLN A 53 -19.86 -15.78 -33.45
CA GLN A 53 -18.94 -14.92 -32.65
C GLN A 53 -19.68 -13.83 -31.87
N VAL A 54 -20.72 -13.23 -32.47
CA VAL A 54 -21.58 -12.26 -31.76
C VAL A 54 -22.33 -12.92 -30.62
N ALA A 55 -22.88 -14.12 -30.84
CA ALA A 55 -23.59 -14.89 -29.82
C ALA A 55 -22.65 -15.25 -28.65
N ASP A 56 -21.43 -15.70 -28.95
CA ASP A 56 -20.42 -15.99 -27.94
C ASP A 56 -20.01 -14.73 -27.16
N GLY A 57 -19.86 -13.59 -27.86
CA GLY A 57 -19.60 -12.30 -27.23
C GLY A 57 -20.72 -11.87 -26.28
N ALA A 58 -21.97 -12.03 -26.71
CA ALA A 58 -23.15 -11.73 -25.90
C ALA A 58 -23.22 -12.63 -24.64
N THR A 59 -22.89 -13.92 -24.78
CA THR A 59 -22.84 -14.86 -23.65
C THR A 59 -21.76 -14.44 -22.64
N ARG A 60 -20.58 -14.10 -23.11
CA ARG A 60 -19.49 -13.61 -22.22
C ARG A 60 -19.86 -12.34 -21.49
N LEU A 61 -20.57 -11.43 -22.16
CA LEU A 61 -21.08 -10.21 -21.54
C LEU A 61 -22.13 -10.53 -20.47
N ALA A 62 -23.04 -11.43 -20.76
CA ALA A 62 -24.06 -11.89 -19.81
C ALA A 62 -23.43 -12.55 -18.58
N ASP A 63 -22.37 -13.36 -18.74
CA ASP A 63 -21.63 -13.99 -17.65
C ASP A 63 -20.80 -12.97 -16.83
N GLY A 64 -20.41 -11.87 -17.45
CA GLY A 64 -19.67 -10.78 -16.81
C GLY A 64 -20.52 -9.90 -15.89
N LEU A 65 -21.78 -9.68 -16.23
CA LEU A 65 -22.72 -8.82 -15.50
C LEU A 65 -22.92 -9.23 -14.03
N PRO A 66 -23.15 -10.52 -13.68
CA PRO A 66 -23.26 -10.94 -12.29
C PRO A 66 -21.99 -10.67 -11.48
N LYS A 67 -20.82 -10.84 -12.09
CA LYS A 67 -19.52 -10.55 -11.46
C LYS A 67 -19.35 -9.06 -11.16
N LEU A 68 -19.75 -8.20 -12.10
CA LEU A 68 -19.76 -6.76 -11.91
C LEU A 68 -20.73 -6.37 -10.78
N THR A 69 -21.95 -6.92 -10.79
CA THR A 69 -22.95 -6.65 -9.73
C THR A 69 -22.41 -7.08 -8.37
N SER A 70 -21.78 -8.25 -8.25
CA SER A 70 -21.16 -8.70 -7.01
C SER A 70 -20.04 -7.78 -6.56
N GLY A 71 -19.19 -7.34 -7.49
CA GLY A 71 -18.13 -6.38 -7.22
C GLY A 71 -18.65 -5.03 -6.69
N VAL A 72 -19.71 -4.50 -7.32
CA VAL A 72 -20.37 -3.28 -6.88
C VAL A 72 -20.97 -3.45 -5.49
N THR A 73 -21.63 -4.57 -5.22
CA THR A 73 -22.20 -4.86 -3.89
C THR A 73 -21.13 -4.92 -2.82
N GLN A 74 -20.01 -5.60 -3.09
CA GLN A 74 -18.87 -5.65 -2.17
C GLN A 74 -18.25 -4.26 -1.93
N TYR A 75 -18.10 -3.48 -2.98
CA TYR A 75 -17.60 -2.10 -2.86
C TYR A 75 -18.52 -1.24 -2.01
N THR A 76 -19.83 -1.29 -2.28
CA THR A 76 -20.84 -0.54 -1.50
C THR A 76 -20.82 -0.96 -0.03
N GLY A 77 -20.73 -2.27 0.25
CA GLY A 77 -20.57 -2.79 1.61
C GLY A 77 -19.33 -2.27 2.30
N GLY A 78 -18.20 -2.21 1.59
CA GLY A 78 -16.94 -1.62 2.08
C GLY A 78 -17.06 -0.13 2.42
N VAL A 79 -17.75 0.63 1.56
CA VAL A 79 -18.00 2.06 1.80
C VAL A 79 -18.87 2.28 3.04
N VAL A 80 -19.92 1.48 3.22
CA VAL A 80 -20.79 1.55 4.42
C VAL A 80 -20.01 1.21 5.68
N ALA A 81 -19.17 0.16 5.63
CA ALA A 81 -18.31 -0.20 6.76
C ALA A 81 -17.31 0.91 7.11
N ALA A 82 -16.71 1.55 6.09
CA ALA A 82 -15.80 2.67 6.29
C ALA A 82 -16.51 3.89 6.89
N ALA A 83 -17.73 4.21 6.44
CA ALA A 83 -18.53 5.29 6.99
C ALA A 83 -18.88 5.02 8.46
N LYS A 84 -19.24 3.78 8.80
CA LYS A 84 -19.49 3.38 10.21
C LYS A 84 -18.22 3.54 11.06
N GLY A 85 -17.08 3.06 10.57
CA GLY A 85 -15.79 3.22 11.26
C GLY A 85 -15.41 4.69 11.48
N ALA A 86 -15.68 5.56 10.51
CA ALA A 86 -15.46 7.00 10.64
C ALA A 86 -16.36 7.62 11.71
N SER A 87 -17.63 7.20 11.80
CA SER A 87 -18.57 7.65 12.84
C SER A 87 -18.13 7.19 14.24
N GLU A 88 -17.68 5.93 14.36
CA GLU A 88 -17.14 5.41 15.62
C GLU A 88 -15.87 6.15 16.05
N LEU A 89 -15.00 6.49 15.10
CA LEU A 89 -13.82 7.30 15.36
C LEU A 89 -14.18 8.72 15.83
N ALA A 90 -15.18 9.37 15.19
CA ALA A 90 -15.66 10.68 15.61
C ALA A 90 -16.17 10.66 17.07
N THR A 91 -16.97 9.65 17.42
CA THR A 91 -17.45 9.44 18.80
C THR A 91 -16.29 9.19 19.78
N GLY A 92 -15.27 8.45 19.34
CA GLY A 92 -14.07 8.23 20.14
C GLY A 92 -13.26 9.50 20.39
N LEU A 93 -13.15 10.37 19.38
CA LEU A 93 -12.48 11.67 19.49
C LEU A 93 -13.24 12.61 20.44
N GLU A 94 -14.57 12.63 20.40
CA GLU A 94 -15.39 13.41 21.31
C GLU A 94 -15.16 12.98 22.77
N LYS A 95 -15.21 11.68 23.05
CA LYS A 95 -14.89 11.16 24.39
C LYS A 95 -13.45 11.48 24.83
N ALA A 96 -12.49 11.47 23.91
CA ALA A 96 -11.12 11.86 24.21
C ALA A 96 -10.99 13.35 24.53
N ALA A 97 -11.75 14.20 23.84
CA ALA A 97 -11.83 15.63 24.15
C ALA A 97 -12.42 15.88 25.53
N ASP A 98 -13.51 15.21 25.88
CA ASP A 98 -14.14 15.28 27.20
C ASP A 98 -13.18 14.81 28.31
N GLY A 99 -12.47 13.70 28.07
CA GLY A 99 -11.44 13.21 28.99
C GLY A 99 -10.28 14.19 29.19
N SER A 100 -9.88 14.88 28.12
CA SER A 100 -8.86 15.94 28.18
C SER A 100 -9.33 17.15 28.98
N GLY A 101 -10.60 17.52 28.83
CA GLY A 101 -11.25 18.56 29.64
C GLY A 101 -11.25 18.21 31.13
N ALA A 102 -11.68 17.01 31.46
CA ALA A 102 -11.68 16.51 32.85
C ALA A 102 -10.27 16.47 33.47
N LEU A 103 -9.26 16.10 32.67
CA LEU A 103 -7.86 16.12 33.11
C LEU A 103 -7.37 17.56 33.37
N ALA A 104 -7.73 18.51 32.52
CA ALA A 104 -7.39 19.90 32.70
C ALA A 104 -8.01 20.47 34.00
N ASP A 105 -9.28 20.12 34.28
CA ASP A 105 -9.96 20.53 35.49
C ASP A 105 -9.37 19.88 36.76
N GLY A 106 -9.01 18.60 36.66
CA GLY A 106 -8.27 17.89 37.71
C GLY A 106 -6.92 18.53 38.02
N SER A 107 -6.19 18.94 36.98
CA SER A 107 -4.91 19.62 37.11
C SER A 107 -5.03 21.01 37.77
N ARG A 108 -6.08 21.76 37.44
CA ARG A 108 -6.37 23.05 38.09
C ARG A 108 -6.69 22.84 39.57
N LYS A 109 -7.57 21.88 39.91
CA LYS A 109 -7.90 21.55 41.32
C LYS A 109 -6.64 21.13 42.11
N LEU A 110 -5.74 20.39 41.49
CA LEU A 110 -4.44 20.03 42.10
C LEU A 110 -3.57 21.27 42.32
N ALA A 111 -3.46 22.16 41.35
CA ALA A 111 -2.73 23.41 41.48
C ALA A 111 -3.29 24.29 42.59
N ASP A 112 -4.61 24.47 42.66
CA ASP A 112 -5.30 25.21 43.72
C ASP A 112 -5.07 24.56 45.09
N GLY A 113 -5.09 23.24 45.17
CA GLY A 113 -4.82 22.47 46.38
C GLY A 113 -3.38 22.68 46.88
N LEU A 114 -2.42 22.70 45.95
CA LEU A 114 -0.99 22.97 46.26
C LEU A 114 -0.78 24.40 46.76
N VAL A 115 -1.40 25.40 46.14
CA VAL A 115 -1.36 26.80 46.59
C VAL A 115 -1.94 26.91 48.02
N LYS A 116 -3.13 26.36 48.25
CA LYS A 116 -3.75 26.33 49.62
C LYS A 116 -2.92 25.53 50.62
N GLY A 117 -2.22 24.50 50.18
CA GLY A 117 -1.28 23.74 50.99
C GLY A 117 -0.04 24.55 51.34
N ALA A 118 0.50 25.30 50.39
CA ALA A 118 1.67 26.16 50.58
C ALA A 118 1.38 27.29 51.61
N ASP A 119 0.15 27.86 51.58
CA ASP A 119 -0.26 28.88 52.56
C ASP A 119 -0.36 28.34 53.98
N LYS A 120 -0.50 27.03 54.16
CA LYS A 120 -0.54 26.33 55.46
C LYS A 120 0.84 25.89 55.97
N VAL A 121 1.87 26.02 55.13
CA VAL A 121 3.26 25.70 55.58
C VAL A 121 3.73 26.82 56.50
N PRO A 122 4.14 26.51 57.75
CA PRO A 122 4.65 27.54 58.64
C PRO A 122 5.78 28.30 57.99
N SER A 123 5.66 29.62 57.95
CA SER A 123 6.75 30.52 57.48
C SER A 123 7.93 30.36 58.39
N TYR A 124 9.03 29.88 57.85
CA TYR A 124 10.31 29.80 58.59
C TYR A 124 10.74 31.19 59.07
N THR A 125 11.22 31.22 60.32
CA THR A 125 11.79 32.45 60.89
C THR A 125 13.04 32.86 60.12
N LYS A 126 13.51 34.15 60.32
CA LYS A 126 14.69 34.65 59.62
C LYS A 126 15.93 33.79 59.85
N ALA A 127 16.08 33.22 61.09
CA ALA A 127 17.15 32.31 61.44
C ALA A 127 17.04 30.95 60.74
N ASP A 128 15.82 30.43 60.60
CA ASP A 128 15.59 29.20 59.84
C ASP A 128 15.86 29.34 58.36
N ARG A 129 15.58 30.55 57.79
CA ARG A 129 15.92 30.86 56.40
C ARG A 129 17.42 30.95 56.16
N GLU A 130 18.18 31.52 57.08
CA GLU A 130 19.65 31.58 57.01
C GLU A 130 20.28 30.19 57.12
N ASN A 131 19.74 29.31 57.93
CA ASN A 131 20.17 27.92 57.98
C ASN A 131 19.76 27.12 56.73
N LEU A 132 18.54 27.29 56.24
CA LEU A 132 18.12 26.71 54.98
C LEU A 132 18.93 27.24 53.78
N THR A 133 19.28 28.53 53.78
CA THR A 133 20.10 29.14 52.73
C THR A 133 21.48 28.50 52.68
N LYS A 134 22.05 28.10 53.80
CA LYS A 134 23.32 27.32 53.85
C LYS A 134 23.16 25.89 53.32
N VAL A 135 22.04 25.25 53.56
CA VAL A 135 21.74 23.90 53.05
C VAL A 135 21.38 23.95 51.56
N VAL A 136 20.70 25.00 51.10
CA VAL A 136 20.31 25.23 49.67
C VAL A 136 21.46 25.84 48.85
N ALA A 137 22.46 26.48 49.51
CA ALA A 137 23.65 27.04 48.82
C ALA A 137 24.73 25.99 48.53
N SER A 138 24.59 24.75 48.99
CA SER A 138 25.20 23.61 48.30
C SER A 138 24.25 23.25 47.14
N PRO A 139 24.53 23.67 45.92
CA PRO A 139 23.71 23.15 44.82
C PRO A 139 23.90 21.65 44.86
N VAL A 140 22.84 20.94 45.20
CA VAL A 140 22.69 19.58 44.65
C VAL A 140 22.94 19.83 43.18
N ASP A 141 24.08 19.36 42.69
CA ASP A 141 24.32 19.27 41.24
C ASP A 141 23.07 18.67 40.69
N THR A 142 22.22 19.54 40.10
CA THR A 142 21.10 19.05 39.31
C THR A 142 21.80 18.41 38.14
N THR A 143 22.26 17.19 38.36
CA THR A 143 22.55 16.30 37.25
C THR A 143 21.32 16.39 36.39
N ARG A 144 21.47 17.11 35.30
CA ARG A 144 20.46 17.17 34.26
C ARG A 144 20.03 15.73 34.08
N ILE A 145 18.83 15.38 34.49
CA ILE A 145 18.33 14.02 34.28
C ILE A 145 18.10 13.97 32.77
N ASP A 146 19.20 13.65 32.07
CA ASP A 146 19.14 13.37 30.63
C ASP A 146 18.18 12.20 30.48
N GLY A 147 17.11 12.39 29.73
CA GLY A 147 16.14 11.34 29.47
C GLY A 147 14.73 11.56 30.02
N VAL A 148 14.41 12.70 30.66
CA VAL A 148 13.02 13.00 31.01
C VAL A 148 12.20 13.20 29.74
N VAL A 149 11.44 12.18 29.40
CA VAL A 149 10.54 12.20 28.25
C VAL A 149 9.29 12.99 28.63
N THR A 150 9.19 14.25 28.17
CA THR A 150 7.99 15.05 28.36
C THR A 150 6.81 14.47 27.54
N PRO A 151 5.55 14.70 27.95
CA PRO A 151 4.41 14.28 27.15
C PRO A 151 4.47 14.72 25.71
N THR A 152 4.91 15.96 25.43
CA THR A 152 5.07 16.50 24.07
C THR A 152 6.04 15.66 23.23
N VAL A 153 7.22 15.31 23.78
CA VAL A 153 8.21 14.46 23.11
C VAL A 153 7.64 13.09 22.81
N SER A 154 6.89 12.51 23.76
CA SER A 154 6.25 11.19 23.58
C SER A 154 5.24 11.21 22.43
N TRP A 155 4.34 12.21 22.41
CA TRP A 155 3.32 12.32 21.38
C TRP A 155 3.89 12.63 20.00
N VAL A 156 4.84 13.58 19.91
CA VAL A 156 5.49 13.93 18.63
C VAL A 156 6.23 12.73 18.06
N SER A 157 7.00 12.02 18.88
CA SER A 157 7.72 10.83 18.44
C SER A 157 6.78 9.72 17.98
N LEU A 158 5.66 9.50 18.68
CA LEU A 158 4.65 8.52 18.31
C LEU A 158 3.99 8.87 16.97
N LEU A 159 3.54 10.11 16.82
CA LEU A 159 2.87 10.55 15.60
C LEU A 159 3.78 10.46 14.38
N ILE A 160 5.06 10.84 14.53
CA ILE A 160 6.05 10.73 13.46
C ILE A 160 6.29 9.27 13.07
N ALA A 161 6.50 8.38 14.05
CA ALA A 161 6.74 6.97 13.78
C ALA A 161 5.52 6.30 13.11
N LEU A 162 4.31 6.60 13.59
CA LEU A 162 3.07 6.10 12.99
C LEU A 162 2.81 6.66 11.61
N ALA A 163 3.09 7.95 11.38
CA ALA A 163 2.91 8.57 10.05
C ALA A 163 3.81 7.89 9.00
N LEU A 164 5.08 7.64 9.32
CA LEU A 164 5.99 6.91 8.43
C LEU A 164 5.54 5.47 8.19
N TRP A 165 5.10 4.77 9.25
CA TRP A 165 4.61 3.39 9.13
C TRP A 165 3.37 3.29 8.26
N LEU A 166 2.37 4.13 8.53
CA LEU A 166 1.11 4.15 7.78
C LEU A 166 1.32 4.60 6.33
N GLY A 167 2.27 5.50 6.07
CA GLY A 167 2.64 5.89 4.72
C GLY A 167 3.26 4.75 3.92
N ALA A 168 4.14 3.95 4.52
CA ALA A 168 4.68 2.75 3.90
C ALA A 168 3.58 1.70 3.64
N LEU A 169 2.67 1.49 4.60
CA LEU A 169 1.52 0.61 4.46
C LEU A 169 0.59 1.08 3.32
N ALA A 170 0.23 2.37 3.30
CA ALA A 170 -0.64 2.95 2.28
C ALA A 170 -0.05 2.80 0.87
N THR A 171 1.26 2.98 0.73
CA THR A 171 1.95 2.79 -0.55
C THR A 171 1.72 1.39 -1.11
N PHE A 172 1.92 0.33 -0.30
CA PHE A 172 1.72 -1.06 -0.73
C PHE A 172 0.26 -1.55 -0.59
N ALA A 173 -0.63 -0.74 -0.07
CA ALA A 173 -2.07 -0.94 -0.20
C ALA A 173 -2.56 -0.56 -1.60
N VAL A 174 -2.01 0.52 -2.17
CA VAL A 174 -2.36 1.05 -3.49
C VAL A 174 -1.53 0.39 -4.60
N ILE A 175 -0.21 0.30 -4.41
CA ILE A 175 0.72 -0.25 -5.39
C ILE A 175 0.90 -1.75 -5.11
N ARG A 176 0.70 -2.57 -6.13
CA ARG A 176 0.97 -4.01 -6.02
C ARG A 176 2.46 -4.25 -5.79
N PRO A 177 2.86 -4.95 -4.71
CA PRO A 177 4.28 -5.12 -4.35
C PRO A 177 5.08 -5.89 -5.41
N LEU A 178 4.41 -6.76 -6.20
CA LEU A 178 5.02 -7.52 -7.28
C LEU A 178 4.06 -7.52 -8.49
N ASP A 179 4.43 -6.78 -9.53
CA ASP A 179 3.72 -6.82 -10.80
C ASP A 179 4.07 -8.13 -11.54
N GLY A 180 3.07 -8.81 -12.12
CA GLY A 180 3.26 -10.04 -12.89
C GLY A 180 4.24 -9.87 -14.08
N ARG A 181 4.31 -8.67 -14.65
CA ARG A 181 5.26 -8.33 -15.73
C ARG A 181 6.72 -8.35 -15.28
N LEU A 182 6.99 -8.01 -14.02
CA LEU A 182 8.33 -8.05 -13.44
C LEU A 182 8.85 -9.49 -13.28
N ALA A 183 7.95 -10.44 -13.01
CA ALA A 183 8.32 -11.85 -12.87
C ALA A 183 8.82 -12.48 -14.18
N LEU A 184 8.34 -11.99 -15.32
CA LEU A 184 8.74 -12.45 -16.67
C LEU A 184 9.99 -11.75 -17.21
N SER A 185 10.56 -10.80 -16.47
CA SER A 185 11.75 -10.04 -16.89
C SER A 185 13.02 -10.87 -16.74
N THR A 186 13.93 -10.77 -17.68
CA THR A 186 15.29 -11.36 -17.64
C THR A 186 16.25 -10.58 -16.74
N ALA A 187 15.82 -9.45 -16.16
CA ALA A 187 16.64 -8.60 -15.31
C ALA A 187 17.12 -9.33 -14.04
N PRO A 188 18.28 -8.97 -13.48
CA PRO A 188 18.77 -9.50 -12.22
C PRO A 188 17.76 -9.29 -11.08
N THR A 189 17.70 -10.22 -10.12
CA THR A 189 16.77 -10.14 -8.97
C THR A 189 16.93 -8.84 -8.19
N ALA A 190 18.17 -8.37 -8.02
CA ALA A 190 18.45 -7.10 -7.34
C ALA A 190 17.76 -5.90 -8.01
N THR A 191 17.78 -5.83 -9.34
CA THR A 191 17.13 -4.77 -10.11
C THR A 191 15.60 -4.82 -9.96
N LEU A 192 15.03 -6.03 -9.93
CA LEU A 192 13.59 -6.21 -9.75
C LEU A 192 13.14 -5.80 -8.34
N VAL A 193 13.90 -6.18 -7.33
CA VAL A 193 13.67 -5.76 -5.94
C VAL A 193 13.78 -4.24 -5.82
N ALA A 194 14.83 -3.65 -6.38
CA ALA A 194 15.01 -2.19 -6.35
C ALA A 194 13.82 -1.46 -7.01
N ARG A 195 13.38 -1.91 -8.18
CA ARG A 195 12.22 -1.32 -8.89
C ARG A 195 10.92 -1.47 -8.10
N ALA A 196 10.71 -2.60 -7.43
CA ALA A 196 9.52 -2.84 -6.62
C ALA A 196 9.49 -1.96 -5.36
N LEU A 197 10.65 -1.66 -4.77
CA LEU A 197 10.80 -0.85 -3.57
C LEU A 197 10.83 0.66 -3.86
N LEU A 198 11.27 1.07 -5.06
CA LEU A 198 11.52 2.47 -5.41
C LEU A 198 10.34 3.41 -5.10
N PRO A 199 9.07 3.09 -5.47
CA PRO A 199 7.95 3.98 -5.16
C PRO A 199 7.80 4.22 -3.66
N GLY A 200 7.93 3.16 -2.85
CA GLY A 200 7.87 3.24 -1.40
C GLY A 200 9.00 4.09 -0.81
N VAL A 201 10.22 3.92 -1.32
CA VAL A 201 11.39 4.69 -0.85
C VAL A 201 11.22 6.18 -1.17
N ILE A 202 10.71 6.53 -2.36
CA ILE A 202 10.44 7.93 -2.74
C ILE A 202 9.40 8.55 -1.80
N VAL A 203 8.30 7.85 -1.54
CA VAL A 203 7.26 8.33 -0.61
C VAL A 203 7.83 8.49 0.80
N ALA A 204 8.60 7.50 1.30
CA ALA A 204 9.20 7.55 2.62
C ALA A 204 10.22 8.70 2.76
N ALA A 205 11.02 8.97 1.72
CA ALA A 205 11.95 10.10 1.71
C ALA A 205 11.21 11.44 1.76
N ALA A 206 10.15 11.60 0.96
CA ALA A 206 9.33 12.80 1.00
C ALA A 206 8.66 13.00 2.37
N GLN A 207 8.12 11.92 2.98
CA GLN A 207 7.56 11.97 4.33
C GLN A 207 8.62 12.32 5.37
N ALA A 208 9.82 11.74 5.30
CA ALA A 208 10.91 12.03 6.21
C ALA A 208 11.28 13.51 6.20
N ILE A 209 11.33 14.16 5.02
CA ILE A 209 11.60 15.59 4.88
C ILE A 209 10.50 16.41 5.57
N VAL A 210 9.23 16.13 5.25
CA VAL A 210 8.08 16.86 5.82
C VAL A 210 8.02 16.68 7.34
N LEU A 211 8.16 15.45 7.82
CA LEU A 211 8.09 15.13 9.25
C LEU A 211 9.29 15.70 10.01
N THR A 212 10.47 15.78 9.39
CA THR A 212 11.62 16.48 9.98
C THR A 212 11.31 17.98 10.15
N ALA A 213 10.78 18.62 9.10
CA ALA A 213 10.44 20.04 9.17
C ALA A 213 9.38 20.33 10.26
N ILE A 214 8.33 19.50 10.35
CA ILE A 214 7.30 19.63 11.38
C ILE A 214 7.89 19.37 12.77
N GLY A 215 8.60 18.26 12.95
CA GLY A 215 9.16 17.85 14.24
C GLY A 215 10.17 18.86 14.77
N THR A 216 11.03 19.39 13.91
CA THR A 216 12.01 20.44 14.30
C THR A 216 11.33 21.74 14.68
N SER A 217 10.26 22.13 13.96
CA SER A 217 9.49 23.34 14.28
C SER A 217 8.76 23.22 15.62
N VAL A 218 8.12 22.08 15.88
CA VAL A 218 7.34 21.84 17.10
C VAL A 218 8.24 21.70 18.33
N LEU A 219 9.41 21.08 18.17
CA LEU A 219 10.33 20.80 19.29
C LEU A 219 11.43 21.85 19.45
N GLY A 220 11.52 22.82 18.53
CA GLY A 220 12.56 23.86 18.57
C GLY A 220 13.98 23.31 18.47
N LEU A 221 14.21 22.27 17.68
CA LEU A 221 15.49 21.57 17.61
C LEU A 221 16.55 22.40 16.88
N ALA A 222 17.77 22.45 17.42
CA ALA A 222 18.92 23.03 16.75
C ALA A 222 19.31 22.25 15.50
N LEU A 223 19.95 22.93 14.53
CA LEU A 223 20.31 22.39 13.23
C LEU A 223 21.03 21.01 13.27
N PRO A 224 22.01 20.76 14.17
CA PRO A 224 22.65 19.45 14.23
C PRO A 224 21.68 18.33 14.61
N LYS A 225 20.77 18.57 15.57
CA LYS A 225 19.73 17.60 15.96
C LYS A 225 18.68 17.42 14.85
N ALA A 226 18.32 18.49 14.14
CA ALA A 226 17.44 18.41 12.99
C ALA A 226 18.03 17.52 11.88
N ALA A 227 19.32 17.64 11.60
CA ALA A 227 20.02 16.79 10.64
C ALA A 227 20.07 15.31 11.10
N ALA A 228 20.36 15.06 12.38
CA ALA A 228 20.33 13.72 12.95
C ALA A 228 18.93 13.11 12.90
N MET A 229 17.89 13.90 13.20
CA MET A 229 16.50 13.51 13.07
C MET A 229 16.14 13.14 11.63
N ALA A 230 16.56 13.96 10.65
CA ALA A 230 16.35 13.68 9.23
C ALA A 230 16.96 12.33 8.83
N GLY A 231 18.21 12.06 9.23
CA GLY A 231 18.90 10.80 8.98
C GLY A 231 18.17 9.61 9.60
N LEU A 232 17.74 9.75 10.85
CA LEU A 232 16.97 8.71 11.54
C LEU A 232 15.62 8.45 10.86
N LEU A 233 14.90 9.49 10.43
CA LEU A 233 13.61 9.35 9.76
C LEU A 233 13.74 8.72 8.35
N VAL A 234 14.80 9.05 7.61
CA VAL A 234 15.08 8.39 6.33
C VAL A 234 15.36 6.90 6.54
N LEU A 235 16.21 6.55 7.51
CA LEU A 235 16.49 5.14 7.85
C LEU A 235 15.22 4.42 8.27
N THR A 236 14.43 5.03 9.15
CA THR A 236 13.14 4.49 9.61
C THR A 236 12.18 4.26 8.45
N GLY A 237 12.03 5.25 7.57
CA GLY A 237 11.18 5.16 6.40
C GLY A 237 11.59 4.04 5.46
N VAL A 238 12.89 3.89 5.19
CA VAL A 238 13.41 2.78 4.37
C VAL A 238 13.14 1.43 5.04
N ALA A 239 13.41 1.28 6.34
CA ALA A 239 13.13 0.05 7.07
C ALA A 239 11.64 -0.32 7.01
N PHE A 240 10.76 0.65 7.20
CA PHE A 240 9.31 0.46 7.14
C PHE A 240 8.81 0.06 5.74
N VAL A 241 9.36 0.68 4.70
CA VAL A 241 9.08 0.30 3.30
C VAL A 241 9.47 -1.16 3.05
N LEU A 242 10.66 -1.57 3.48
CA LEU A 242 11.16 -2.93 3.29
C LEU A 242 10.29 -3.96 4.00
N VAL A 243 9.91 -3.70 5.25
CA VAL A 243 9.05 -4.60 6.04
C VAL A 243 7.63 -4.67 5.45
N ASN A 244 7.01 -3.53 5.15
CA ASN A 244 5.65 -3.49 4.60
C ASN A 244 5.58 -4.13 3.20
N HIS A 245 6.60 -3.91 2.36
CA HIS A 245 6.71 -4.60 1.07
C HIS A 245 6.80 -6.11 1.25
N ALA A 246 7.66 -6.59 2.16
CA ALA A 246 7.81 -8.00 2.45
C ALA A 246 6.49 -8.62 2.94
N LEU A 247 5.82 -7.99 3.90
CA LEU A 247 4.51 -8.43 4.41
C LEU A 247 3.46 -8.50 3.29
N ALA A 248 3.37 -7.47 2.46
CA ALA A 248 2.43 -7.43 1.35
C ALA A 248 2.78 -8.44 0.24
N ALA A 249 4.07 -8.68 -0.04
CA ALA A 249 4.54 -9.62 -1.05
C ALA A 249 4.31 -11.09 -0.67
N TRP A 250 4.46 -11.44 0.62
CA TRP A 250 4.30 -12.80 1.12
C TRP A 250 2.87 -13.15 1.48
N LEU A 251 2.18 -12.26 2.18
CA LEU A 251 0.90 -12.52 2.83
C LEU A 251 -0.28 -11.76 2.19
N GLY A 252 -0.01 -10.88 1.23
CA GLY A 252 -1.05 -10.11 0.57
C GLY A 252 -1.90 -9.30 1.56
N ASN A 253 -3.21 -9.53 1.60
CA ASN A 253 -4.13 -8.82 2.50
C ASN A 253 -3.87 -9.14 3.98
N ALA A 254 -3.51 -10.38 4.33
CA ALA A 254 -3.14 -10.74 5.70
C ALA A 254 -1.89 -9.97 6.17
N GLY A 255 -0.92 -9.74 5.29
CA GLY A 255 0.25 -8.92 5.60
C GLY A 255 -0.09 -7.46 5.93
N ARG A 256 -1.09 -6.90 5.26
CA ARG A 256 -1.60 -5.55 5.57
C ARG A 256 -2.27 -5.49 6.94
N LEU A 257 -3.04 -6.52 7.31
CA LEU A 257 -3.65 -6.61 8.63
C LEU A 257 -2.59 -6.72 9.73
N ILE A 258 -1.54 -7.52 9.53
CA ILE A 258 -0.40 -7.61 10.44
C ILE A 258 0.29 -6.25 10.59
N SER A 259 0.48 -5.52 9.49
CA SER A 259 1.05 -4.17 9.52
C SER A 259 0.19 -3.19 10.33
N ILE A 260 -1.14 -3.24 10.21
CA ILE A 260 -2.06 -2.45 11.03
C ILE A 260 -1.94 -2.86 12.51
N ALA A 261 -1.85 -4.16 12.79
CA ALA A 261 -1.70 -4.66 14.17
C ALA A 261 -0.41 -4.13 14.83
N PHE A 262 0.70 -4.02 14.10
CA PHE A 262 1.92 -3.39 14.62
C PHE A 262 1.74 -1.90 14.94
N ALA A 263 1.02 -1.16 14.10
CA ALA A 263 0.70 0.25 14.37
C ALA A 263 -0.14 0.40 15.63
N VAL A 264 -1.19 -0.40 15.77
CA VAL A 264 -2.08 -0.40 16.95
C VAL A 264 -1.32 -0.80 18.21
N LEU A 265 -0.53 -1.87 18.16
CA LEU A 265 0.31 -2.33 19.27
C LEU A 265 1.24 -1.21 19.76
N THR A 266 1.90 -0.53 18.83
CA THR A 266 2.82 0.57 19.17
C THR A 266 2.08 1.77 19.75
N ALA A 267 0.91 2.13 19.18
CA ALA A 267 0.09 3.22 19.69
C ALA A 267 -0.38 2.94 21.13
N VAL A 268 -0.91 1.74 21.38
CA VAL A 268 -1.36 1.33 22.72
C VAL A 268 -0.19 1.35 23.71
N SER A 269 0.96 0.77 23.36
CA SER A 269 2.15 0.74 24.20
C SER A 269 2.72 2.11 24.52
N ALA A 270 2.53 3.09 23.64
CA ALA A 270 3.05 4.45 23.81
C ALA A 270 2.14 5.35 24.66
N VAL A 271 0.84 5.07 24.69
CA VAL A 271 -0.18 5.89 25.37
C VAL A 271 -0.43 5.40 26.80
N THR A 272 -0.40 4.09 27.03
CA THR A 272 -0.67 3.50 28.34
C THR A 272 0.61 3.47 29.19
N GLY A 273 0.66 4.27 30.25
CA GLY A 273 1.79 4.28 31.20
C GLY A 273 1.91 3.00 32.05
N ALA A 274 0.88 2.14 32.07
CA ALA A 274 0.87 0.82 32.68
C ALA A 274 0.52 -0.21 31.59
N VAL A 275 1.54 -0.68 30.89
CA VAL A 275 1.36 -1.70 29.84
C VAL A 275 1.29 -3.07 30.52
N PRO A 276 0.26 -3.90 30.26
CA PRO A 276 0.27 -5.29 30.70
C PRO A 276 1.55 -6.00 30.21
N THR A 277 2.14 -6.85 31.02
CA THR A 277 3.41 -7.56 30.75
C THR A 277 3.46 -8.28 29.40
N LEU A 278 2.29 -8.68 28.87
CA LEU A 278 2.13 -9.27 27.55
C LEU A 278 2.58 -8.31 26.43
N PHE A 279 2.20 -7.03 26.52
CA PHE A 279 2.55 -6.05 25.49
C PHE A 279 4.03 -5.66 25.54
N ASP A 280 4.62 -5.61 26.73
CA ASP A 280 6.07 -5.39 26.88
C ASP A 280 6.88 -6.50 26.24
N SER A 281 6.43 -7.75 26.36
CA SER A 281 7.06 -8.91 25.72
C SER A 281 6.94 -8.90 24.19
N LEU A 282 5.87 -8.28 23.64
CA LEU A 282 5.64 -8.17 22.20
C LEU A 282 6.31 -6.94 21.57
N ARG A 283 6.67 -5.94 22.38
CA ARG A 283 7.29 -4.69 21.92
C ARG A 283 8.55 -4.90 21.07
N PRO A 284 9.49 -5.79 21.41
CA PRO A 284 10.69 -6.04 20.60
C PRO A 284 10.38 -6.62 19.21
N LEU A 285 9.22 -7.27 19.05
CA LEU A 285 8.78 -7.85 17.78
C LEU A 285 8.18 -6.80 16.83
N SER A 286 7.91 -5.58 17.31
CA SER A 286 7.39 -4.51 16.47
C SER A 286 8.52 -3.71 15.81
N PRO A 287 8.54 -3.59 14.47
CA PRO A 287 9.52 -2.74 13.79
C PRO A 287 9.33 -1.25 14.08
N VAL A 288 8.17 -0.84 14.61
CA VAL A 288 7.86 0.56 14.95
C VAL A 288 8.47 0.97 16.29
N SER A 289 8.67 0.03 17.22
CA SER A 289 9.23 0.31 18.55
C SER A 289 10.62 0.95 18.50
N PRO A 290 11.61 0.43 17.76
CA PRO A 290 12.92 1.06 17.69
C PRO A 290 12.91 2.45 17.07
N ALA A 291 11.97 2.73 16.15
CA ALA A 291 11.81 4.08 15.60
C ALA A 291 11.37 5.08 16.67
N LEU A 292 10.37 4.68 17.48
CA LEU A 292 9.88 5.49 18.59
C LEU A 292 10.96 5.72 19.64
N ASP A 293 11.68 4.68 20.03
CA ASP A 293 12.75 4.76 21.03
C ASP A 293 13.93 5.59 20.53
N GLY A 294 14.30 5.45 19.25
CA GLY A 294 15.34 6.25 18.61
C GLY A 294 15.01 7.73 18.54
N LEU A 295 13.77 8.08 18.19
CA LEU A 295 13.30 9.46 18.18
C LEU A 295 13.33 10.07 19.59
N ARG A 296 12.81 9.36 20.58
CA ARG A 296 12.84 9.81 21.97
C ARG A 296 14.28 10.02 22.46
N ALA A 297 15.15 9.03 22.23
CA ALA A 297 16.55 9.11 22.62
C ALA A 297 17.28 10.27 21.98
N LEU A 298 17.03 10.54 20.68
CA LEU A 298 17.63 11.65 19.96
C LEU A 298 17.17 13.02 20.51
N ILE A 299 15.88 13.15 20.80
CA ILE A 299 15.30 14.40 21.28
C ILE A 299 15.75 14.70 22.71
N THR A 300 15.85 13.68 23.57
CA THR A 300 16.18 13.80 25.01
C THR A 300 17.66 13.66 25.32
N ASP A 301 18.53 13.51 24.32
CA ASP A 301 19.97 13.25 24.47
C ASP A 301 20.29 12.01 25.30
N SER A 302 19.41 10.99 25.26
CA SER A 302 19.63 9.74 25.99
C SER A 302 20.44 8.72 25.19
N THR A 303 21.07 7.76 25.89
CA THR A 303 22.03 6.80 25.30
C THR A 303 21.42 5.73 24.37
N GLY A 304 20.12 5.72 24.17
CA GLY A 304 19.42 4.65 23.41
C GLY A 304 19.43 4.80 21.87
N ALA A 305 19.84 5.96 21.33
CA ALA A 305 19.74 6.25 19.90
C ALA A 305 20.52 5.26 19.01
N ALA A 306 21.74 4.89 19.43
CA ALA A 306 22.56 3.94 18.69
C ALA A 306 21.91 2.54 18.62
N GLY A 307 21.38 2.05 19.73
CA GLY A 307 20.66 0.77 19.79
C GLY A 307 19.44 0.74 18.85
N ALA A 308 18.70 1.84 18.81
CA ALA A 308 17.56 1.99 17.91
C ALA A 308 17.98 1.97 16.42
N VAL A 309 19.09 2.62 16.06
CA VAL A 309 19.64 2.57 14.69
C VAL A 309 20.02 1.15 14.31
N PHE A 310 20.72 0.40 15.18
CA PHE A 310 21.06 -1.00 14.91
C PHE A 310 19.82 -1.89 14.74
N ALA A 311 18.81 -1.70 15.59
CA ALA A 311 17.55 -2.43 15.47
C ALA A 311 16.82 -2.11 14.15
N LEU A 312 16.79 -0.85 13.73
CA LEU A 312 16.20 -0.45 12.43
C LEU A 312 16.98 -1.03 11.24
N LEU A 313 18.30 -1.05 11.30
CA LEU A 313 19.14 -1.72 10.29
C LEU A 313 18.85 -3.22 10.24
N GLY A 314 18.69 -3.87 11.39
CA GLY A 314 18.26 -5.27 11.47
C GLY A 314 16.91 -5.52 10.79
N TRP A 315 15.91 -4.70 11.10
CA TRP A 315 14.59 -4.78 10.43
C TRP A 315 14.66 -4.50 8.93
N ALA A 316 15.49 -3.54 8.50
CA ALA A 316 15.72 -3.27 7.09
C ALA A 316 16.35 -4.47 6.38
N ALA A 317 17.35 -5.11 7.00
CA ALA A 317 18.00 -6.30 6.45
C ALA A 317 17.01 -7.47 6.32
N VAL A 318 16.22 -7.74 7.37
CA VAL A 318 15.17 -8.78 7.35
C VAL A 318 14.12 -8.48 6.27
N GLY A 319 13.63 -7.24 6.19
CA GLY A 319 12.66 -6.82 5.19
C GLY A 319 13.20 -6.93 3.76
N LEU A 320 14.48 -6.56 3.54
CA LEU A 320 15.14 -6.69 2.24
C LEU A 320 15.31 -8.15 1.85
N ALA A 321 15.80 -9.00 2.74
CA ALA A 321 15.97 -10.43 2.51
C ALA A 321 14.62 -11.10 2.20
N ALA A 322 13.59 -10.81 2.98
CA ALA A 322 12.25 -11.33 2.75
C ALA A 322 11.66 -10.83 1.40
N SER A 323 11.88 -9.57 1.04
CA SER A 323 11.48 -9.02 -0.26
C SER A 323 12.20 -9.70 -1.43
N ALA A 324 13.51 -9.93 -1.31
CA ALA A 324 14.29 -10.65 -2.32
C ALA A 324 13.82 -12.09 -2.48
N MET A 325 13.57 -12.81 -1.38
CA MET A 325 13.02 -14.17 -1.40
C MET A 325 11.62 -14.21 -2.03
N ALA A 326 10.76 -13.22 -1.79
CA ALA A 326 9.44 -13.15 -2.41
C ALA A 326 9.55 -13.03 -3.95
N VAL A 327 10.50 -12.22 -4.46
CA VAL A 327 10.79 -12.11 -5.90
C VAL A 327 11.33 -13.42 -6.44
N LEU A 328 12.29 -14.05 -5.78
CA LEU A 328 12.87 -15.34 -6.20
C LEU A 328 11.80 -16.43 -6.26
N ARG A 329 10.96 -16.56 -5.25
CA ARG A 329 9.88 -17.55 -5.20
C ARG A 329 8.90 -17.42 -6.36
N ARG A 330 8.60 -16.21 -6.81
CA ARG A 330 7.70 -15.97 -7.96
C ARG A 330 8.36 -16.24 -9.31
N ARG A 331 9.68 -16.27 -9.38
CA ARG A 331 10.43 -16.61 -10.61
C ARG A 331 10.59 -18.11 -10.82
N THR A 332 10.48 -18.92 -9.76
CA THR A 332 10.53 -20.39 -9.86
C THR A 332 9.14 -20.92 -10.17
N VAL A 333 8.81 -21.03 -11.46
CA VAL A 333 7.62 -21.78 -11.91
C VAL A 333 7.94 -23.26 -11.73
N ARG A 334 7.15 -23.97 -10.93
CA ARG A 334 7.30 -25.41 -10.78
C ARG A 334 6.86 -26.09 -12.09
N LEU A 335 7.68 -27.01 -12.60
CA LEU A 335 7.36 -27.81 -13.80
C LEU A 335 6.00 -28.53 -13.69
N THR A 336 5.56 -28.82 -12.46
CA THR A 336 4.24 -29.38 -12.16
C THR A 336 3.06 -28.45 -12.47
N GLU A 337 3.27 -27.15 -12.53
CA GLU A 337 2.23 -26.19 -12.91
C GLU A 337 2.10 -26.04 -14.42
N LEU A 338 3.19 -26.34 -15.16
CA LEU A 338 3.17 -26.36 -16.63
C LEU A 338 2.50 -27.61 -17.20
N SER A 339 2.58 -28.75 -16.52
CA SER A 339 1.89 -29.99 -16.92
C SER A 339 0.38 -29.96 -16.68
N ALA A 340 -0.14 -29.05 -15.88
CA ALA A 340 -1.57 -28.86 -15.68
C ALA A 340 -2.22 -27.95 -16.75
N LEU A 341 -1.43 -27.35 -17.64
CA LEU A 341 -1.87 -26.49 -18.74
C LEU A 341 -1.76 -27.17 -20.11
N SER A 342 -1.19 -28.38 -20.18
CA SER A 342 -1.13 -29.28 -21.36
C SER A 342 -2.23 -30.33 -21.29
#